data_0845ab329ecdb6e1da18abd5b916c0ee
#
_entry.id   0845ab329ecdb6e1da18abd5b916c0ee
#
_cell.length_a   1.000
_cell.length_b   1.000
_cell.length_c   1.000
_cell.angle_alpha   90.00
_cell.angle_beta   90.00
_cell.angle_gamma   90.00
#
_symmetry.space_group_name_H-M   'P 1'
#
loop_
_entity.id
_entity.type
_entity.pdbx_description
1 polymer ?
#
loop_
_entity_poly.entity_id
_entity_poly.type
_entity_poly.pdbx_seq_one_letter_code
_entity_poly.pdbx_strand_id
1 'polypeptide(L)'
;LKEMGIEVDDAPVEEKLPFKVEMPKELTTREAQEVLDTLIEKGYLDADYQPSKLTGWQRGVLAYEIGLYLGFRNIWVVMATLWKSNPGTLRAYYSKSFNEDKAIEYSKEIKMLIR
;
A
#
# COMPACT_ATOMS: atom_id res chain seq x y z
N LEU A 1 -21.41 27.71 0.33
CA LEU A 1 -21.40 27.48 -0.10
C LEU A 1 -21.13 27.56 -0.29
N LYS A 2 -21.45 27.23 0.11
CA LYS A 2 -21.45 26.93 -0.11
C LYS A 2 -21.19 26.77 -0.33
N GLU A 3 -21.24 26.66 -0.07
CA GLU A 3 -21.31 26.24 -0.29
C GLU A 3 -20.83 26.09 -0.49
N MET A 4 -21.01 26.31 -0.22
CA MET A 4 -20.87 25.86 -0.43
C MET A 4 -20.38 25.67 -0.68
N GLY A 5 -20.66 25.88 -0.04
CA GLY A 5 -20.35 25.40 -0.48
C GLY A 5 -19.90 25.19 -0.40
N ILE A 6 -19.72 24.50 -0.25
CA ILE A 6 -19.41 24.09 -0.42
C ILE A 6 -19.16 23.86 -0.55
N GLU A 7 -19.18 23.54 -0.27
CA GLU A 7 -19.09 23.09 -0.54
C GLU A 7 -18.80 22.63 -0.67
N VAL A 8 -19.06 22.57 -0.31
CA VAL A 8 -18.94 22.05 -0.63
C VAL A 8 -18.72 21.71 -0.75
N ASP A 9 -18.79 21.44 -0.44
CA ASP A 9 -18.74 21.02 -0.71
C ASP A 9 -18.66 20.68 -0.80
N ASP A 10 -18.86 20.42 -0.55
CA ASP A 10 -18.88 19.91 -0.70
C ASP A 10 -18.75 19.34 -0.73
N ALA A 11 -18.85 19.01 -0.28
CA ALA A 11 -18.76 18.25 -0.29
C ALA A 11 -18.57 17.46 -0.18
N PRO A 12 -18.64 17.10 -0.05
CA PRO A 12 -18.39 16.29 0.13
C PRO A 12 -18.16 15.57 0.10
N VAL A 13 -18.21 15.27 0.09
CA VAL A 13 -18.01 14.61 0.11
C VAL A 13 -17.72 14.01 0.07
N GLU A 14 -17.57 13.84 -0.01
CA GLU A 14 -17.23 13.37 -0.06
C GLU A 14 -16.96 13.09 0.28
N GLU A 15 -17.14 13.19 0.40
CA GLU A 15 -16.71 13.12 0.65
C GLU A 15 -16.39 12.95 1.29
N LYS A 16 -16.97 12.75 1.72
CA LYS A 16 -16.31 12.63 2.36
C LYS A 16 -15.46 11.95 3.08
N LEU A 17 -15.47 11.39 3.02
CA LEU A 17 -14.24 10.76 3.46
C LEU A 17 -13.16 11.80 3.70
N PRO A 18 -12.40 11.67 4.83
CA PRO A 18 -11.33 12.63 5.06
C PRO A 18 -10.26 12.59 3.98
N PHE A 19 -10.10 11.44 3.31
CA PHE A 19 -9.17 11.33 2.20
C PHE A 19 -9.64 10.24 1.26
N LYS A 20 -9.17 10.32 0.05
CA LYS A 20 -9.45 9.32 -0.96
C LYS A 20 -8.25 8.41 -1.14
N VAL A 21 -8.50 7.12 -1.20
CA VAL A 21 -7.45 6.17 -1.57
C VAL A 21 -7.32 6.20 -3.09
N GLU A 22 -6.09 6.46 -3.53
CA GLU A 22 -5.77 6.45 -4.95
C GLU A 22 -5.35 5.05 -5.34
N MET A 23 -6.19 4.35 -6.10
CA MET A 23 -5.90 2.98 -6.48
C MET A 23 -5.22 2.95 -7.84
N PRO A 24 -3.92 2.62 -7.91
CA PRO A 24 -3.26 2.47 -9.20
C PRO A 24 -3.95 1.40 -10.04
N LYS A 25 -3.97 1.57 -11.34
CA LYS A 25 -4.63 0.61 -12.21
C LYS A 25 -4.03 -0.79 -12.09
N GLU A 26 -2.74 -0.87 -11.78
CA GLU A 26 -2.07 -2.16 -11.59
C GLU A 26 -2.64 -2.94 -10.42
N LEU A 27 -3.29 -2.26 -9.50
CA LEU A 27 -3.88 -2.88 -8.31
C LEU A 27 -5.38 -3.10 -8.43
N THR A 28 -5.97 -2.80 -9.59
CA THR A 28 -7.41 -3.00 -9.78
C THR A 28 -7.75 -4.37 -10.36
N THR A 29 -6.75 -5.19 -10.65
CA THR A 29 -7.00 -6.54 -11.13
C THR A 29 -7.55 -7.40 -10.01
N ARG A 30 -8.23 -8.48 -10.39
CA ARG A 30 -8.77 -9.41 -9.41
C ARG A 30 -7.68 -10.01 -8.53
N GLU A 31 -6.59 -10.41 -9.15
CA GLU A 31 -5.47 -10.99 -8.41
C GLU A 31 -4.90 -10.02 -7.39
N ALA A 32 -4.72 -8.76 -7.80
CA ALA A 32 -4.20 -7.74 -6.89
C ALA A 32 -5.17 -7.48 -5.75
N GLN A 33 -6.47 -7.43 -6.04
CA GLN A 33 -7.47 -7.22 -4.99
C GLN A 33 -7.48 -8.36 -3.98
N GLU A 34 -7.30 -9.59 -4.44
CA GLU A 34 -7.22 -10.74 -3.54
C GLU A 34 -6.02 -10.64 -2.61
N VAL A 35 -4.88 -10.20 -3.14
CA VAL A 35 -3.69 -9.99 -2.31
C VAL A 35 -3.95 -8.93 -1.25
N LEU A 36 -4.52 -7.80 -1.66
CA LEU A 36 -4.79 -6.71 -0.73
C LEU A 36 -5.80 -7.13 0.34
N ASP A 37 -6.85 -7.84 -0.05
CA ASP A 37 -7.85 -8.33 0.90
C ASP A 37 -7.23 -9.28 1.93
N THR A 38 -6.36 -10.16 1.49
CA THR A 38 -5.66 -11.07 2.39
C THR A 38 -4.82 -10.28 3.40
N LEU A 39 -4.12 -9.26 2.94
CA LEU A 39 -3.28 -8.45 3.81
C LEU A 39 -4.10 -7.66 4.81
N ILE A 40 -5.27 -7.18 4.41
CA ILE A 40 -6.19 -6.51 5.33
C ILE A 40 -6.68 -7.51 6.38
N GLU A 41 -7.09 -8.68 5.94
CA GLU A 41 -7.59 -9.73 6.84
C GLU A 41 -6.56 -10.13 7.88
N LYS A 42 -5.31 -10.21 7.48
CA LYS A 42 -4.21 -10.64 8.37
C LYS A 42 -3.60 -9.50 9.18
N GLY A 43 -4.10 -8.28 8.99
CA GLY A 43 -3.67 -7.15 9.80
C GLY A 43 -2.44 -6.40 9.32
N TYR A 44 -1.98 -6.69 8.12
CA TYR A 44 -0.82 -5.96 7.54
C TYR A 44 -1.22 -4.62 6.98
N LEU A 45 -2.46 -4.51 6.49
CA LEU A 45 -3.01 -3.26 5.98
C LEU A 45 -4.31 -2.97 6.71
N ASP A 46 -4.64 -1.69 6.80
CA ASP A 46 -5.95 -1.32 7.35
C ASP A 46 -7.01 -1.35 6.24
N ALA A 47 -8.25 -1.01 6.59
CA ALA A 47 -9.37 -1.09 5.65
C ALA A 47 -9.19 -0.15 4.44
N ASP A 48 -8.34 0.85 4.57
CA ASP A 48 -8.04 1.80 3.49
C ASP A 48 -6.79 1.40 2.71
N TYR A 49 -6.34 0.17 2.85
CA TYR A 49 -5.17 -0.37 2.17
C TYR A 49 -3.86 0.26 2.61
N GLN A 50 -3.84 0.93 3.76
CA GLN A 50 -2.66 1.64 4.24
C GLN A 50 -1.90 0.78 5.26
N PRO A 51 -0.56 0.82 5.23
CA PRO A 51 0.25 0.02 6.16
C PRO A 51 0.49 0.76 7.47
N SER A 52 -0.60 1.19 8.10
CA SER A 52 -0.54 2.08 9.26
C SER A 52 0.25 1.54 10.44
N LYS A 53 0.23 0.23 10.61
CA LYS A 53 0.89 -0.42 11.75
C LYS A 53 2.31 -0.87 11.47
N LEU A 54 2.77 -0.70 10.24
CA LEU A 54 4.09 -1.20 9.84
C LEU A 54 5.14 -0.11 9.99
N THR A 55 6.35 -0.55 10.35
CA THR A 55 7.50 0.35 10.37
C THR A 55 8.03 0.55 8.96
N GLY A 56 9.03 1.43 8.81
CA GLY A 56 9.55 1.74 7.48
C GLY A 56 10.08 0.53 6.74
N TRP A 57 10.95 -0.27 7.39
CA TRP A 57 11.55 -1.42 6.71
C TRP A 57 10.48 -2.47 6.36
N GLN A 58 9.46 -2.62 7.20
CA GLN A 58 8.37 -3.55 6.91
C GLN A 58 7.59 -3.11 5.68
N ARG A 59 7.33 -1.81 5.56
CA ARG A 59 6.66 -1.26 4.39
C ARG A 59 7.45 -1.53 3.11
N GLY A 60 8.77 -1.35 3.19
CA GLY A 60 9.64 -1.60 2.05
C GLY A 60 9.59 -3.05 1.60
N VAL A 61 9.69 -3.98 2.56
CA VAL A 61 9.65 -5.40 2.26
C VAL A 61 8.29 -5.79 1.70
N LEU A 62 7.21 -5.32 2.32
CA LEU A 62 5.86 -5.65 1.87
C LEU A 62 5.62 -5.14 0.45
N ALA A 63 6.02 -3.90 0.17
CA ALA A 63 5.87 -3.34 -1.17
C ALA A 63 6.61 -4.18 -2.21
N TYR A 64 7.82 -4.57 -1.90
CA TYR A 64 8.63 -5.36 -2.81
C TYR A 64 7.98 -6.72 -3.11
N GLU A 65 7.51 -7.41 -2.07
CA GLU A 65 6.92 -8.73 -2.24
C GLU A 65 5.61 -8.66 -3.03
N ILE A 66 4.77 -7.68 -2.76
CA ILE A 66 3.54 -7.49 -3.53
C ILE A 66 3.88 -7.26 -5.00
N GLY A 67 4.80 -6.33 -5.25
CA GLY A 67 5.15 -5.97 -6.62
C GLY A 67 5.80 -7.11 -7.38
N LEU A 68 6.63 -7.87 -6.69
CA LEU A 68 7.28 -9.03 -7.30
C LEU A 68 6.27 -10.10 -7.66
N TYR A 69 5.36 -10.40 -6.75
CA TYR A 69 4.34 -11.41 -6.99
C TYR A 69 3.40 -11.02 -8.13
N LEU A 70 2.98 -9.75 -8.16
CA LEU A 70 2.06 -9.28 -9.18
C LEU A 70 2.75 -8.85 -10.48
N GLY A 71 4.08 -8.82 -10.49
CA GLY A 71 4.84 -8.53 -11.69
C GLY A 71 4.83 -7.07 -12.11
N PHE A 72 4.79 -6.15 -11.15
CA PHE A 72 4.80 -4.73 -11.48
C PHE A 72 6.13 -4.32 -12.10
N ARG A 73 6.05 -3.48 -13.12
CA ARG A 73 7.21 -2.91 -13.75
C ARG A 73 7.96 -1.96 -12.82
N ASN A 74 7.19 -1.14 -12.13
CA ASN A 74 7.75 -0.11 -11.24
C ASN A 74 7.09 -0.23 -9.88
N ILE A 75 7.59 -1.18 -9.09
CA ILE A 75 7.03 -1.53 -7.79
C ILE A 75 6.87 -0.30 -6.90
N TRP A 76 7.94 0.52 -6.84
CA TRP A 76 7.98 1.61 -5.87
C TRP A 76 6.95 2.70 -6.19
N VAL A 77 6.80 3.00 -7.48
CA VAL A 77 5.81 4.02 -7.89
C VAL A 77 4.40 3.53 -7.62
N VAL A 78 4.09 2.29 -7.97
CA VAL A 78 2.75 1.73 -7.77
C VAL A 78 2.40 1.72 -6.28
N MET A 79 3.29 1.18 -5.45
CA MET A 79 2.99 1.06 -4.03
C MET A 79 3.00 2.42 -3.33
N ALA A 80 3.89 3.33 -3.74
CA ALA A 80 3.90 4.66 -3.16
C ALA A 80 2.62 5.44 -3.49
N THR A 81 2.08 5.24 -4.68
CA THR A 81 0.82 5.87 -5.05
C THR A 81 -0.31 5.39 -4.14
N LEU A 82 -0.41 4.08 -3.94
CA LEU A 82 -1.43 3.52 -3.06
C LEU A 82 -1.28 4.02 -1.63
N TRP A 83 -0.05 4.02 -1.13
CA TRP A 83 0.23 4.34 0.28
C TRP A 83 0.52 5.81 0.53
N LYS A 84 0.38 6.64 -0.50
CA LYS A 84 0.59 8.09 -0.39
C LYS A 84 1.97 8.41 0.17
N SER A 85 2.96 7.69 -0.34
CA SER A 85 4.36 7.80 0.07
C SER A 85 5.21 8.24 -1.09
N ASN A 86 6.50 8.44 -0.81
CA ASN A 86 7.48 8.77 -1.84
C ASN A 86 8.14 7.47 -2.31
N PRO A 87 8.20 7.22 -3.63
CA PRO A 87 8.81 5.99 -4.14
C PRO A 87 10.25 5.80 -3.69
N GLY A 88 11.02 6.89 -3.66
CA GLY A 88 12.41 6.81 -3.20
C GLY A 88 12.53 6.41 -1.75
N THR A 89 11.60 6.88 -0.92
CA THR A 89 11.57 6.53 0.49
C THR A 89 11.28 5.06 0.69
N LEU A 90 10.28 4.52 -0.01
CA LEU A 90 9.96 3.10 0.08
C LEU A 90 11.14 2.23 -0.37
N ARG A 91 11.76 2.62 -1.47
CA ARG A 91 12.91 1.89 -1.98
C ARG A 91 14.07 1.92 -0.99
N ALA A 92 14.29 3.08 -0.36
CA ALA A 92 15.36 3.21 0.63
C ALA A 92 15.10 2.32 1.85
N TYR A 93 13.87 2.25 2.31
CA TYR A 93 13.51 1.36 3.41
C TYR A 93 13.89 -0.08 3.08
N TYR A 94 13.54 -0.52 1.88
CA TYR A 94 13.87 -1.88 1.46
C TYR A 94 15.39 -2.06 1.34
N SER A 95 16.06 -1.14 0.68
CA SER A 95 17.50 -1.24 0.41
C SER A 95 18.33 -1.31 1.68
N LYS A 96 17.88 -0.65 2.75
CA LYS A 96 18.62 -0.62 4.00
C LYS A 96 18.47 -1.89 4.81
N SER A 97 17.49 -2.72 4.52
CA SER A 97 17.16 -3.84 5.39
C SER A 97 17.05 -5.19 4.70
N PHE A 98 17.01 -5.24 3.38
CA PHE A 98 16.62 -6.46 2.67
C PHE A 98 17.50 -7.68 2.98
N ASN A 99 18.75 -7.48 3.36
CA ASN A 99 19.66 -8.58 3.68
C ASN A 99 19.78 -8.84 5.18
N GLU A 100 18.98 -8.15 6.01
CA GLU A 100 18.96 -8.42 7.43
C GLU A 100 18.04 -9.61 7.73
N ASP A 101 18.36 -10.36 8.75
CA ASP A 101 17.60 -11.56 9.11
C ASP A 101 16.11 -11.25 9.31
N LYS A 102 15.81 -10.15 10.00
CA LYS A 102 14.42 -9.78 10.25
C LYS A 102 13.65 -9.53 8.96
N ALA A 103 14.31 -8.93 7.98
CA ALA A 103 13.66 -8.63 6.70
C ALA A 103 13.48 -9.91 5.88
N ILE A 104 14.45 -10.81 5.94
CA ILE A 104 14.37 -12.09 5.24
C ILE A 104 13.21 -12.91 5.81
N GLU A 105 13.09 -12.98 7.12
CA GLU A 105 11.99 -13.70 7.76
C GLU A 105 10.63 -13.09 7.41
N TYR A 106 10.55 -11.76 7.46
CA TYR A 106 9.31 -11.06 7.11
C TYR A 106 8.93 -11.31 5.66
N SER A 107 9.91 -11.28 4.76
CA SER A 107 9.70 -11.56 3.35
C SER A 107 9.12 -12.96 3.14
N LYS A 108 9.68 -13.96 3.84
CA LYS A 108 9.15 -15.32 3.77
C LYS A 108 7.72 -15.41 4.25
N GLU A 109 7.42 -14.72 5.34
CA GLU A 109 6.07 -14.69 5.89
C GLU A 109 5.08 -14.12 4.88
N ILE A 110 5.43 -13.00 4.24
CA ILE A 110 4.58 -12.37 3.24
C ILE A 110 4.38 -13.31 2.03
N LYS A 111 5.46 -13.93 1.56
CA LYS A 111 5.37 -14.85 0.43
C LYS A 111 4.40 -16.00 0.70
N MET A 112 4.45 -16.55 1.90
CA MET A 112 3.55 -17.63 2.27
C MET A 112 2.10 -17.17 2.34
N LEU A 113 1.90 -15.90 2.64
CA LEU A 113 0.58 -15.34 2.83
C LEU A 113 -0.13 -15.07 1.52
N ILE A 114 0.59 -14.54 0.54
CA ILE A 114 -0.03 -14.06 -0.70
C ILE A 114 0.08 -15.02 -1.87
N ARG A 115 0.70 -16.16 -1.67
CA ARG A 115 0.82 -17.20 -2.72
C ARG A 115 -0.10 -18.42 -2.50
#